data_1ebc8bbaff56b3ac4f2127adc48bebde
#
_entry.id   1ebc8bbaff56b3ac4f2127adc48bebde
#
_cell.length_a   1.000
_cell.length_b   1.000
_cell.length_c   1.000
_cell.angle_alpha   90.00
_cell.angle_beta   90.00
_cell.angle_gamma   90.00
#
_symmetry.space_group_name_H-M   'P 1'
#
loop_
_entity.id
_entity.type
_entity.pdbx_description
1 polymer ?
#
loop_
_entity_poly.entity_id
_entity_poly.type
_entity_poly.pdbx_seq_one_letter_code
_entity_poly.pdbx_strand_id
1 'polypeptide(L)'
;GFPTTLADTGAFIDLENLTPHPGIEPYEINTPFWSDNAIKKRWFSIPGTDPGIRFERQGPWGFPEGSIWIKHFDLEMVRGDPASSRRLETRFLVKHEDGVYGLTYRWDDSQENAFLVDESGYSEIFRIQDGEETIEQVWRYPSRSECLACHTPSAGLVLGFNTAQLNRSVLRNDHEVSQLSWLKTVGHFHGEPETIDTLPAMVSANDPSVSLTQKVKSYLASNCSQCHRPGGEALGRWDARYETPVLESGLINGHVVRHEGQADRRLIVPDNLEKSEIYQRISNEGSRRMPPVGSHLLDPEGIDLLKRWITETLPHKTFAEWQQHFSSAVSVQELEPTGDTDHDGWNNLSEYHLGTDPTFALDRWRLRLDVSRETLFIPNPPGIELRLESSLLLGNAVEWEPIEILETTEPVLGYKGLLESKPEGFNEGSKFYRATIIFPELE
;
A
#
# COMPACT_ATOMS: atom_id res chain seq x y z
N GLY A 1 14.98 6.19 32.46
CA GLY A 1 13.68 6.60 31.90
C GLY A 1 13.86 7.25 30.54
N PHE A 2 12.79 7.38 29.79
CA PHE A 2 12.83 8.12 28.53
C PHE A 2 12.97 9.63 28.78
N PRO A 3 13.55 10.41 27.85
CA PRO A 3 13.53 11.86 27.92
C PRO A 3 12.12 12.41 28.13
N THR A 4 11.96 13.35 29.05
CA THR A 4 10.62 13.89 29.36
C THR A 4 10.18 15.01 28.43
N THR A 5 11.13 15.66 27.76
CA THR A 5 10.85 16.68 26.76
C THR A 5 11.48 16.32 25.41
N LEU A 6 10.97 16.91 24.34
CA LEU A 6 11.53 16.73 22.99
C LEU A 6 12.96 17.30 22.91
N ALA A 7 13.22 18.43 23.60
CA ALA A 7 14.56 19.01 23.67
C ALA A 7 15.58 18.02 24.27
N ASP A 8 15.20 17.28 25.33
CA ASP A 8 16.08 16.34 26.03
C ASP A 8 16.40 15.08 25.18
N THR A 9 15.66 14.85 24.08
CA THR A 9 15.96 13.72 23.17
C THR A 9 17.26 13.92 22.41
N GLY A 10 17.71 15.17 22.23
CA GLY A 10 18.85 15.51 21.39
C GLY A 10 18.61 15.32 19.89
N ALA A 11 17.36 15.13 19.46
CA ALA A 11 17.05 14.91 18.05
C ALA A 11 17.19 16.19 17.21
N PHE A 12 16.91 17.34 17.81
CA PHE A 12 16.93 18.64 17.11
C PHE A 12 17.89 19.62 17.80
N ILE A 13 18.71 20.31 16.99
CA ILE A 13 19.56 21.42 17.44
C ILE A 13 18.71 22.64 17.75
N ASP A 14 17.67 22.84 16.95
CA ASP A 14 16.74 23.95 17.03
C ASP A 14 15.31 23.44 16.85
N LEU A 15 14.51 23.61 17.91
CA LEU A 15 13.10 23.20 17.91
C LEU A 15 12.22 24.20 17.16
N GLU A 16 12.61 25.48 17.06
CA GLU A 16 11.83 26.48 16.35
C GLU A 16 11.69 26.13 14.86
N ASN A 17 12.78 25.69 14.23
CA ASN A 17 12.80 25.30 12.82
C ASN A 17 12.80 23.78 12.60
N LEU A 18 12.76 22.98 13.66
CA LEU A 18 12.93 21.52 13.62
C LEU A 18 14.21 21.09 12.89
N THR A 19 15.32 21.84 13.14
CA THR A 19 16.62 21.54 12.56
C THR A 19 17.22 20.30 13.23
N PRO A 20 17.38 19.17 12.53
CA PRO A 20 17.87 17.94 13.14
C PRO A 20 19.37 18.03 13.49
N HIS A 21 19.79 17.22 14.48
CA HIS A 21 21.21 16.99 14.72
C HIS A 21 21.86 16.24 13.55
N PRO A 22 23.17 16.45 13.31
CA PRO A 22 23.91 15.66 12.32
C PRO A 22 23.75 14.16 12.53
N GLY A 23 23.49 13.42 11.43
CA GLY A 23 23.18 12.00 11.47
C GLY A 23 21.67 11.68 11.59
N ILE A 24 20.84 12.70 11.67
CA ILE A 24 19.38 12.58 11.51
C ILE A 24 19.01 13.24 10.19
N GLU A 25 18.51 12.43 9.25
CA GLU A 25 18.30 12.83 7.87
C GLU A 25 16.80 12.94 7.56
N PRO A 26 16.36 13.99 6.89
CA PRO A 26 14.97 14.07 6.44
C PRO A 26 14.70 13.08 5.31
N TYR A 27 13.47 12.58 5.22
CA TYR A 27 13.00 11.79 4.09
C TYR A 27 11.55 12.08 3.74
N GLU A 28 11.19 11.77 2.51
CA GLU A 28 9.84 11.91 1.98
C GLU A 28 9.31 10.57 1.48
N ILE A 29 7.99 10.47 1.40
CA ILE A 29 7.29 9.29 0.89
C ILE A 29 6.30 9.67 -0.20
N ASN A 30 5.99 8.73 -1.09
CA ASN A 30 5.10 8.96 -2.22
C ASN A 30 3.63 9.10 -1.80
N THR A 31 3.15 8.17 -0.97
CA THR A 31 1.74 8.10 -0.58
C THR A 31 1.63 8.04 0.94
N PRO A 32 1.28 9.13 1.62
CA PRO A 32 1.18 9.15 3.07
C PRO A 32 -0.08 8.41 3.57
N PHE A 33 0.04 7.79 4.74
CA PHE A 33 -1.10 7.34 5.52
C PHE A 33 -1.99 8.52 5.88
N TRP A 34 -3.31 8.39 5.71
CA TRP A 34 -4.28 9.39 6.14
C TRP A 34 -4.22 9.64 7.65
N SER A 35 -4.18 10.87 8.08
CA SER A 35 -4.14 11.28 9.49
C SER A 35 -4.86 12.62 9.67
N ASP A 36 -6.15 12.64 9.42
CA ASP A 36 -7.04 13.75 9.80
C ASP A 36 -6.56 15.14 9.32
N ASN A 37 -6.13 15.24 8.06
CA ASN A 37 -5.54 16.43 7.42
C ASN A 37 -4.21 16.91 8.00
N ALA A 38 -3.55 16.17 8.87
CA ALA A 38 -2.27 16.60 9.43
C ALA A 38 -1.15 16.64 8.38
N ILE A 39 -0.37 17.70 8.38
CA ILE A 39 0.84 17.87 7.59
C ILE A 39 1.99 17.18 8.32
N LYS A 40 2.82 16.42 7.59
CA LYS A 40 3.82 15.56 8.21
C LYS A 40 5.22 15.84 7.70
N LYS A 41 6.17 15.97 8.63
CA LYS A 41 7.61 15.95 8.35
C LYS A 41 8.22 14.68 8.92
N ARG A 42 9.29 14.18 8.29
CA ARG A 42 9.89 12.89 8.65
C ARG A 42 11.40 12.94 8.61
N TRP A 43 12.00 12.27 9.59
CA TRP A 43 13.45 12.08 9.68
C TRP A 43 13.74 10.64 10.10
N PHE A 44 14.95 10.20 9.84
CA PHE A 44 15.45 8.93 10.32
C PHE A 44 16.92 9.04 10.73
N SER A 45 17.37 8.11 11.56
CA SER A 45 18.77 7.91 11.90
C SER A 45 19.06 6.42 11.96
N ILE A 46 20.15 6.01 11.29
CA ILE A 46 20.62 4.62 11.28
C ILE A 46 22.00 4.59 11.96
N PRO A 47 22.20 3.80 13.03
CA PRO A 47 23.48 3.76 13.73
C PRO A 47 24.52 3.06 12.88
N GLY A 48 25.58 3.78 12.53
CA GLY A 48 26.69 3.25 11.75
C GLY A 48 26.33 2.88 10.30
N THR A 49 27.29 2.30 9.61
CA THR A 49 27.14 1.80 8.24
C THR A 49 27.25 0.28 8.15
N ASP A 50 27.60 -0.39 9.25
CA ASP A 50 27.77 -1.85 9.33
C ASP A 50 27.18 -2.42 10.64
N PRO A 51 26.15 -3.27 10.58
CA PRO A 51 25.33 -3.52 9.39
C PRO A 51 24.42 -2.34 9.09
N GLY A 52 24.33 -1.94 7.83
CA GLY A 52 23.41 -0.90 7.37
C GLY A 52 21.97 -1.41 7.16
N ILE A 53 21.22 -0.69 6.37
CA ILE A 53 19.88 -1.09 5.94
C ILE A 53 19.98 -2.31 5.03
N ARG A 54 19.28 -3.39 5.34
CA ARG A 54 19.07 -4.50 4.41
C ARG A 54 17.99 -4.12 3.42
N PHE A 55 18.42 -3.73 2.23
CA PHE A 55 17.52 -3.35 1.14
C PHE A 55 16.71 -4.54 0.63
N GLU A 56 15.44 -4.31 0.33
CA GLU A 56 14.55 -5.25 -0.34
C GLU A 56 13.85 -4.54 -1.49
N ARG A 57 13.84 -5.16 -2.68
CA ARG A 57 13.13 -4.62 -3.86
C ARG A 57 11.62 -4.47 -3.59
N GLN A 58 11.05 -5.44 -2.90
CA GLN A 58 9.65 -5.51 -2.52
C GLN A 58 9.53 -5.91 -1.05
N GLY A 59 8.49 -5.39 -0.39
CA GLY A 59 8.27 -5.68 1.02
C GLY A 59 9.10 -4.80 1.98
N PRO A 60 9.12 -5.17 3.27
CA PRO A 60 9.77 -4.38 4.31
C PRO A 60 11.29 -4.54 4.29
N TRP A 61 11.99 -3.43 4.52
CA TRP A 61 13.43 -3.42 4.70
C TRP A 61 13.84 -3.89 6.10
N GLY A 62 15.05 -4.42 6.24
CA GLY A 62 15.66 -4.74 7.53
C GLY A 62 16.53 -3.61 8.04
N PHE A 63 16.51 -3.38 9.37
CA PHE A 63 17.21 -2.26 10.01
C PHE A 63 18.00 -2.74 11.22
N PRO A 64 19.19 -2.16 11.47
CA PRO A 64 19.95 -2.46 12.68
C PRO A 64 19.24 -1.93 13.92
N GLU A 65 19.58 -2.52 15.07
CA GLU A 65 19.14 -2.03 16.37
C GLU A 65 19.64 -0.59 16.60
N GLY A 66 18.82 0.22 17.29
CA GLY A 66 19.09 1.63 17.51
C GLY A 66 18.70 2.56 16.36
N SER A 67 18.17 2.02 15.25
CA SER A 67 17.57 2.84 14.20
C SER A 67 16.35 3.59 14.71
N ILE A 68 16.21 4.84 14.30
CA ILE A 68 15.15 5.74 14.79
C ILE A 68 14.44 6.39 13.60
N TRP A 69 13.11 6.46 13.66
CA TRP A 69 12.28 7.25 12.76
C TRP A 69 11.54 8.29 13.57
N ILE A 70 11.56 9.54 13.09
CA ILE A 70 10.89 10.67 13.71
C ILE A 70 9.81 11.16 12.75
N LYS A 71 8.61 11.36 13.27
CA LYS A 71 7.47 11.87 12.51
C LYS A 71 6.81 13.00 13.26
N HIS A 72 6.78 14.17 12.65
CA HIS A 72 6.17 15.37 13.19
C HIS A 72 4.84 15.66 12.49
N PHE A 73 3.88 16.21 13.22
CA PHE A 73 2.54 16.48 12.76
C PHE A 73 2.17 17.94 13.07
N ASP A 74 1.84 18.66 12.00
CA ASP A 74 1.23 19.99 12.06
C ASP A 74 -0.23 19.89 11.62
N LEU A 75 -1.10 20.78 12.12
CA LEU A 75 -2.49 20.88 11.72
C LEU A 75 -2.86 22.36 11.48
N GLU A 76 -3.47 22.63 10.33
CA GLU A 76 -4.00 23.97 10.04
C GLU A 76 -5.24 24.23 10.88
N MET A 77 -5.24 25.31 11.65
CA MET A 77 -6.39 25.75 12.45
C MET A 77 -7.44 26.46 11.58
N VAL A 78 -7.03 26.96 10.42
CA VAL A 78 -7.88 27.43 9.33
C VAL A 78 -7.54 26.57 8.12
N ARG A 79 -8.47 25.78 7.67
CA ARG A 79 -8.27 24.80 6.60
C ARG A 79 -7.86 25.50 5.29
N GLY A 80 -6.72 25.10 4.73
CA GLY A 80 -6.14 25.71 3.52
C GLY A 80 -5.31 26.98 3.79
N ASP A 81 -5.08 27.36 5.05
CA ASP A 81 -4.16 28.41 5.43
C ASP A 81 -2.93 27.86 6.16
N PRO A 82 -1.79 27.64 5.48
CA PRO A 82 -0.57 27.15 6.11
C PRO A 82 -0.03 28.04 7.24
N ALA A 83 -0.34 29.35 7.24
CA ALA A 83 0.09 30.26 8.31
C ALA A 83 -0.64 30.00 9.64
N SER A 84 -1.79 29.33 9.60
CA SER A 84 -2.54 28.91 10.78
C SER A 84 -2.04 27.61 11.40
N SER A 85 -1.00 26.99 10.84
CA SER A 85 -0.49 25.67 11.28
C SER A 85 -0.02 25.70 12.73
N ARG A 86 -0.51 24.71 13.50
CA ARG A 86 -0.12 24.44 14.88
C ARG A 86 0.56 23.09 14.96
N ARG A 87 1.67 23.00 15.66
CA ARG A 87 2.35 21.74 15.97
C ARG A 87 1.54 20.95 16.96
N LEU A 88 1.25 19.68 16.63
CA LEU A 88 0.50 18.79 17.50
C LEU A 88 1.42 17.86 18.27
N GLU A 89 2.22 17.08 17.55
CA GLU A 89 3.07 16.06 18.15
C GLU A 89 4.30 15.73 17.32
N THR A 90 5.29 15.17 17.99
CA THR A 90 6.45 14.52 17.37
C THR A 90 6.57 13.11 17.92
N ARG A 91 6.51 12.11 17.06
CA ARG A 91 6.62 10.68 17.40
C ARG A 91 7.99 10.14 17.06
N PHE A 92 8.49 9.27 17.92
CA PHE A 92 9.67 8.45 17.67
C PHE A 92 9.26 6.99 17.56
N LEU A 93 9.80 6.29 16.58
CA LEU A 93 9.78 4.85 16.51
C LEU A 93 11.24 4.39 16.62
N VAL A 94 11.54 3.56 17.60
CA VAL A 94 12.90 3.10 17.88
C VAL A 94 12.97 1.59 17.71
N LYS A 95 13.93 1.14 16.87
CA LYS A 95 14.22 -0.28 16.66
C LYS A 95 15.07 -0.81 17.81
N HIS A 96 14.64 -1.90 18.42
CA HIS A 96 15.43 -2.69 19.38
C HIS A 96 15.52 -4.16 18.91
N GLU A 97 16.24 -5.00 19.64
CA GLU A 97 16.55 -6.37 19.22
C GLU A 97 15.31 -7.12 18.73
N ASP A 98 14.25 -7.18 19.52
CA ASP A 98 13.05 -8.00 19.25
C ASP A 98 11.90 -7.25 18.57
N GLY A 99 12.04 -5.96 18.29
CA GLY A 99 10.91 -5.20 17.75
C GLY A 99 11.13 -3.71 17.66
N VAL A 100 10.06 -2.97 17.88
CA VAL A 100 10.08 -1.51 17.94
C VAL A 100 9.25 -1.01 19.13
N TYR A 101 9.54 0.20 19.59
CA TYR A 101 8.66 0.91 20.51
C TYR A 101 8.44 2.34 20.05
N GLY A 102 7.26 2.89 20.34
CA GLY A 102 6.89 4.26 20.02
C GLY A 102 6.90 5.17 21.22
N LEU A 103 7.33 6.43 21.02
CA LEU A 103 7.21 7.52 21.99
C LEU A 103 6.53 8.69 21.33
N THR A 104 5.58 9.31 22.01
CA THR A 104 4.83 10.47 21.51
C THR A 104 5.12 11.68 22.41
N TYR A 105 5.51 12.79 21.80
CA TYR A 105 5.70 14.08 22.48
C TYR A 105 4.63 15.05 21.95
N ARG A 106 3.76 15.52 22.86
CA ARG A 106 2.75 16.55 22.57
C ARG A 106 3.36 17.93 22.71
N TRP A 107 3.20 18.78 21.68
CA TRP A 107 3.61 20.17 21.73
C TRP A 107 2.70 20.95 22.71
N ASP A 108 3.31 21.81 23.50
CA ASP A 108 2.59 22.68 24.42
C ASP A 108 1.92 23.86 23.70
N ASP A 109 1.22 24.67 24.46
CA ASP A 109 0.52 25.84 23.90
C ASP A 109 1.47 26.96 23.48
N SER A 110 2.69 27.03 24.07
CA SER A 110 3.72 27.98 23.66
C SER A 110 4.36 27.63 22.32
N GLN A 111 4.24 26.39 21.86
CA GLN A 111 4.88 25.85 20.65
C GLN A 111 6.41 25.88 20.69
N GLU A 112 7.01 26.00 21.89
CA GLU A 112 8.47 26.08 22.08
C GLU A 112 9.08 24.71 22.38
N ASN A 113 8.31 23.78 23.01
CA ASN A 113 8.77 22.43 23.32
C ASN A 113 7.61 21.43 23.28
N ALA A 114 7.94 20.16 23.29
CA ALA A 114 6.95 19.08 23.40
C ALA A 114 7.30 18.15 24.56
N PHE A 115 6.28 17.55 25.18
CA PHE A 115 6.38 16.76 26.39
C PHE A 115 5.93 15.33 26.16
N LEU A 116 6.64 14.38 26.75
CA LEU A 116 6.33 12.96 26.64
C LEU A 116 4.92 12.68 27.15
N VAL A 117 4.10 12.12 26.27
CA VAL A 117 2.73 11.69 26.59
C VAL A 117 2.78 10.43 27.47
N ASP A 118 1.86 10.35 28.43
CA ASP A 118 1.69 9.15 29.26
C ASP A 118 1.51 7.89 28.39
N GLU A 119 1.93 6.73 28.92
CA GLU A 119 1.87 5.46 28.18
C GLU A 119 0.45 5.04 27.75
N SER A 120 -0.59 5.57 28.39
CA SER A 120 -2.00 5.36 28.04
C SER A 120 -2.49 6.23 26.86
N GLY A 121 -1.66 7.19 26.42
CA GLY A 121 -2.03 8.16 25.41
C GLY A 121 -2.93 9.28 25.94
N TYR A 122 -3.28 10.23 25.05
CA TYR A 122 -4.09 11.40 25.39
C TYR A 122 -4.95 11.79 24.20
N SER A 123 -6.10 12.43 24.44
CA SER A 123 -6.93 13.00 23.36
C SER A 123 -7.23 14.47 23.64
N GLU A 124 -7.26 15.26 22.56
CA GLU A 124 -7.52 16.70 22.62
C GLU A 124 -8.50 17.08 21.51
N ILE A 125 -9.29 18.12 21.72
CA ILE A 125 -10.24 18.64 20.74
C ILE A 125 -9.71 19.98 20.24
N PHE A 126 -9.55 20.09 18.92
CA PHE A 126 -9.19 21.33 18.25
C PHE A 126 -10.41 21.90 17.54
N ARG A 127 -10.57 23.22 17.59
CA ARG A 127 -11.56 23.95 16.81
C ARG A 127 -10.89 24.42 15.53
N ILE A 128 -11.37 23.92 14.40
CA ILE A 128 -10.83 24.17 13.07
C ILE A 128 -11.86 24.98 12.29
N GLN A 129 -11.41 26.10 11.71
CA GLN A 129 -12.22 26.83 10.75
C GLN A 129 -12.13 26.13 9.39
N ASP A 130 -13.25 25.60 8.89
CA ASP A 130 -13.35 24.92 7.60
C ASP A 130 -14.38 25.65 6.73
N GLY A 131 -13.90 26.50 5.83
CA GLY A 131 -14.75 27.45 5.12
C GLY A 131 -15.46 28.40 6.08
N GLU A 132 -16.80 28.42 6.05
CA GLU A 132 -17.64 29.25 6.92
C GLU A 132 -17.98 28.56 8.26
N GLU A 133 -17.67 27.28 8.40
CA GLU A 133 -18.01 26.47 9.58
C GLU A 133 -16.83 26.34 10.52
N THR A 134 -17.11 26.22 11.83
CA THR A 134 -16.13 25.80 12.83
C THR A 134 -16.45 24.37 13.23
N ILE A 135 -15.53 23.46 12.99
CA ILE A 135 -15.67 22.05 13.33
C ILE A 135 -14.82 21.71 14.58
N GLU A 136 -15.27 20.75 15.36
CA GLU A 136 -14.50 20.16 16.45
C GLU A 136 -13.82 18.88 15.94
N GLN A 137 -12.48 18.89 15.92
CA GLN A 137 -11.66 17.76 15.50
C GLN A 137 -10.97 17.15 16.70
N VAL A 138 -11.26 15.88 16.96
CA VAL A 138 -10.55 15.10 17.99
C VAL A 138 -9.20 14.69 17.43
N TRP A 139 -8.12 14.95 18.21
CA TRP A 139 -6.79 14.46 17.92
C TRP A 139 -6.37 13.46 19.01
N ARG A 140 -5.96 12.24 18.59
CA ARG A 140 -5.45 11.21 19.47
C ARG A 140 -3.93 11.18 19.45
N TYR A 141 -3.30 11.49 20.59
CA TYR A 141 -1.91 11.19 20.85
C TYR A 141 -1.83 9.73 21.29
N PRO A 142 -1.25 8.83 20.47
CA PRO A 142 -1.40 7.39 20.71
C PRO A 142 -0.66 6.92 21.95
N SER A 143 -1.21 5.91 22.58
CA SER A 143 -0.54 5.10 23.60
C SER A 143 0.60 4.29 22.97
N ARG A 144 1.49 3.76 23.79
CA ARG A 144 2.57 2.87 23.29
C ARG A 144 2.02 1.59 22.66
N SER A 145 0.96 1.03 23.24
CA SER A 145 0.30 -0.15 22.67
C SER A 145 -0.42 0.13 21.35
N GLU A 146 -0.99 1.32 21.17
CA GLU A 146 -1.62 1.71 19.90
C GLU A 146 -0.61 1.81 18.76
N CYS A 147 0.65 2.18 19.03
CA CYS A 147 1.70 2.12 18.02
C CYS A 147 1.90 0.69 17.49
N LEU A 148 1.89 -0.29 18.38
CA LEU A 148 2.13 -1.70 18.05
C LEU A 148 0.94 -2.37 17.35
N ALA A 149 -0.24 -1.76 17.33
CA ALA A 149 -1.38 -2.24 16.54
C ALA A 149 -1.11 -2.22 15.02
N CYS A 150 -0.21 -1.32 14.57
CA CYS A 150 0.19 -1.20 13.16
C CYS A 150 1.64 -1.66 12.93
N HIS A 151 2.56 -1.36 13.87
CA HIS A 151 3.98 -1.69 13.78
C HIS A 151 4.26 -3.13 14.23
N THR A 152 3.66 -4.09 13.53
CA THR A 152 3.75 -5.53 13.81
C THR A 152 4.91 -6.19 13.05
N PRO A 153 5.40 -7.37 13.48
CA PRO A 153 6.38 -8.15 12.72
C PRO A 153 5.89 -8.51 11.31
N SER A 154 4.62 -8.86 11.14
CA SER A 154 4.03 -9.16 9.83
C SER A 154 4.03 -7.95 8.89
N ALA A 155 3.91 -6.73 9.43
CA ALA A 155 3.99 -5.49 8.68
C ALA A 155 5.44 -5.01 8.45
N GLY A 156 6.44 -5.70 8.99
CA GLY A 156 7.86 -5.36 8.88
C GLY A 156 8.33 -4.32 9.90
N LEU A 157 7.54 -4.06 10.96
CA LEU A 157 7.81 -3.14 12.06
C LEU A 157 7.90 -1.66 11.66
N VAL A 158 8.63 -1.32 10.61
CA VAL A 158 8.83 0.07 10.14
C VAL A 158 7.96 0.33 8.92
N LEU A 159 6.91 1.13 9.10
CA LEU A 159 5.93 1.41 8.05
C LEU A 159 6.34 2.61 7.20
N GLY A 160 6.11 2.50 5.88
CA GLY A 160 6.34 3.59 4.94
C GLY A 160 7.82 3.88 4.63
N PHE A 161 8.77 3.09 5.16
CA PHE A 161 10.19 3.19 4.82
C PHE A 161 10.61 1.96 4.02
N ASN A 162 10.21 1.94 2.76
CA ASN A 162 10.43 0.84 1.82
C ASN A 162 10.64 1.37 0.40
N THR A 163 11.03 0.50 -0.51
CA THR A 163 11.38 0.86 -1.89
C THR A 163 10.29 1.67 -2.58
N ALA A 164 9.06 1.20 -2.61
CA ALA A 164 7.99 1.85 -3.36
C ALA A 164 7.59 3.23 -2.81
N GLN A 165 7.73 3.45 -1.50
CA GLN A 165 7.49 4.73 -0.86
C GLN A 165 8.63 5.73 -1.04
N LEU A 166 9.88 5.24 -1.05
CA LEU A 166 11.08 6.08 -1.07
C LEU A 166 11.64 6.30 -2.48
N ASN A 167 11.15 5.56 -3.49
CA ASN A 167 11.54 5.75 -4.89
C ASN A 167 10.88 7.01 -5.45
N ARG A 168 11.52 8.13 -5.20
CA ARG A 168 11.11 9.47 -5.61
C ARG A 168 12.30 10.42 -5.68
N SER A 169 12.11 11.54 -6.37
CA SER A 169 13.01 12.69 -6.27
C SER A 169 12.72 13.51 -5.02
N VAL A 170 13.79 14.04 -4.42
CA VAL A 170 13.78 14.96 -3.28
C VAL A 170 14.79 16.07 -3.47
N LEU A 171 14.57 17.22 -2.84
CA LEU A 171 15.55 18.30 -2.82
C LEU A 171 16.63 18.04 -1.76
N ARG A 172 17.90 18.12 -2.18
CA ARG A 172 19.07 18.08 -1.30
C ARG A 172 20.04 19.18 -1.72
N ASN A 173 20.31 20.11 -0.80
CA ASN A 173 21.16 21.26 -1.08
C ASN A 173 20.75 21.99 -2.38
N ASP A 174 19.46 22.27 -2.54
CA ASP A 174 18.83 22.92 -3.69
C ASP A 174 18.93 22.15 -5.04
N HIS A 175 19.36 20.90 -5.00
CA HIS A 175 19.39 20.01 -6.16
C HIS A 175 18.36 18.89 -6.03
N GLU A 176 17.69 18.59 -7.14
CA GLU A 176 16.80 17.43 -7.23
C GLU A 176 17.64 16.17 -7.41
N VAL A 177 17.46 15.19 -6.51
CA VAL A 177 18.18 13.92 -6.53
C VAL A 177 17.21 12.76 -6.26
N SER A 178 17.49 11.59 -6.83
CA SER A 178 16.78 10.38 -6.43
C SER A 178 17.08 10.06 -4.97
N GLN A 179 16.03 9.94 -4.14
CA GLN A 179 16.19 9.65 -2.71
C GLN A 179 16.87 8.30 -2.46
N LEU A 180 16.56 7.28 -3.26
CA LEU A 180 17.22 5.97 -3.17
C LEU A 180 18.70 6.04 -3.56
N SER A 181 19.04 6.80 -4.62
CA SER A 181 20.45 7.03 -5.01
C SER A 181 21.21 7.78 -3.93
N TRP A 182 20.56 8.76 -3.30
CA TRP A 182 21.17 9.49 -2.18
C TRP A 182 21.43 8.57 -0.98
N LEU A 183 20.45 7.74 -0.57
CA LEU A 183 20.61 6.75 0.51
C LEU A 183 21.77 5.79 0.24
N LYS A 184 21.95 5.37 -1.03
CA LYS A 184 23.09 4.57 -1.47
C LYS A 184 24.41 5.32 -1.31
N THR A 185 24.45 6.58 -1.76
CA THR A 185 25.66 7.41 -1.74
C THR A 185 26.16 7.71 -0.33
N VAL A 186 25.25 7.94 0.63
CA VAL A 186 25.60 8.17 2.03
C VAL A 186 25.88 6.88 2.81
N GLY A 187 25.88 5.73 2.14
CA GLY A 187 26.36 4.46 2.69
C GLY A 187 25.38 3.77 3.64
N HIS A 188 24.08 4.08 3.56
CA HIS A 188 23.09 3.45 4.43
C HIS A 188 22.72 2.02 4.05
N PHE A 189 22.98 1.57 2.81
CA PHE A 189 22.65 0.22 2.37
C PHE A 189 23.75 -0.80 2.62
N HIS A 190 23.36 -1.96 3.13
CA HIS A 190 24.19 -3.17 3.10
C HIS A 190 23.90 -3.91 1.77
N GLY A 191 24.90 -4.02 0.92
CA GLY A 191 24.78 -4.52 -0.46
C GLY A 191 24.43 -3.42 -1.47
N GLU A 192 24.49 -3.76 -2.75
CA GLU A 192 24.14 -2.83 -3.82
C GLU A 192 22.67 -3.03 -4.22
N PRO A 193 21.80 -1.99 -4.10
CA PRO A 193 20.51 -2.05 -4.75
C PRO A 193 20.71 -2.15 -6.26
N GLU A 194 19.87 -2.94 -6.91
CA GLU A 194 19.77 -3.04 -8.38
C GLU A 194 19.61 -1.66 -9.03
N THR A 195 19.53 -1.64 -10.36
CA THR A 195 19.28 -0.41 -11.12
C THR A 195 18.01 0.30 -10.61
N ILE A 196 18.18 1.50 -10.08
CA ILE A 196 17.10 2.24 -9.37
C ILE A 196 15.91 2.54 -10.31
N ASP A 197 16.18 2.78 -11.59
CA ASP A 197 15.16 3.12 -12.58
C ASP A 197 14.12 2.02 -12.82
N THR A 198 14.41 0.78 -12.39
CA THR A 198 13.49 -0.36 -12.52
C THR A 198 12.75 -0.71 -11.23
N LEU A 199 12.97 0.07 -10.17
CA LEU A 199 12.35 -0.18 -8.88
C LEU A 199 10.90 0.34 -8.83
N PRO A 200 10.01 -0.35 -8.12
CA PRO A 200 8.62 0.09 -8.00
C PRO A 200 8.52 1.42 -7.26
N ALA A 201 7.54 2.24 -7.64
CA ALA A 201 7.22 3.49 -6.97
C ALA A 201 5.71 3.59 -6.74
N MET A 202 5.29 3.89 -5.52
CA MET A 202 3.93 4.34 -5.25
C MET A 202 3.73 5.73 -5.86
N VAL A 203 2.49 6.09 -6.10
CA VAL A 203 2.12 7.34 -6.78
C VAL A 203 1.20 8.20 -5.94
N SER A 204 1.24 9.51 -6.20
CA SER A 204 0.28 10.43 -5.61
C SER A 204 -1.11 10.22 -6.20
N ALA A 205 -2.15 10.34 -5.38
CA ALA A 205 -3.55 10.35 -5.82
C ALA A 205 -3.83 11.42 -6.88
N ASN A 206 -3.10 12.54 -6.82
CA ASN A 206 -3.25 13.69 -7.69
C ASN A 206 -2.40 13.64 -8.97
N ASP A 207 -1.61 12.59 -9.21
CA ASP A 207 -0.80 12.48 -10.44
C ASP A 207 -1.71 12.15 -11.63
N PRO A 208 -1.88 13.06 -12.61
CA PRO A 208 -2.76 12.82 -13.75
C PRO A 208 -2.18 11.83 -14.79
N SER A 209 -0.88 11.53 -14.69
CA SER A 209 -0.17 10.72 -15.69
C SER A 209 -0.24 9.21 -15.41
N VAL A 210 -0.84 8.79 -14.27
CA VAL A 210 -0.92 7.39 -13.88
C VAL A 210 -2.38 6.92 -13.80
N SER A 211 -2.58 5.62 -13.96
CA SER A 211 -3.91 5.01 -13.95
C SER A 211 -4.59 5.10 -12.57
N LEU A 212 -5.90 4.97 -12.57
CA LEU A 212 -6.68 4.94 -11.34
C LEU A 212 -6.38 3.69 -10.51
N THR A 213 -6.11 2.54 -11.15
CA THR A 213 -5.69 1.31 -10.47
C THR A 213 -4.39 1.52 -9.68
N GLN A 214 -3.39 2.16 -10.29
CA GLN A 214 -2.11 2.42 -9.63
C GLN A 214 -2.27 3.37 -8.42
N LYS A 215 -3.12 4.40 -8.54
CA LYS A 215 -3.48 5.29 -7.43
C LYS A 215 -4.15 4.55 -6.28
N VAL A 216 -5.16 3.73 -6.60
CA VAL A 216 -5.87 2.91 -5.60
C VAL A 216 -4.94 1.91 -4.93
N LYS A 217 -4.05 1.25 -5.68
CA LYS A 217 -3.04 0.34 -5.13
C LYS A 217 -2.10 1.07 -4.16
N SER A 218 -1.64 2.27 -4.51
CA SER A 218 -0.81 3.09 -3.64
C SER A 218 -1.54 3.50 -2.36
N TYR A 219 -2.80 3.91 -2.50
CA TYR A 219 -3.66 4.26 -1.37
C TYR A 219 -3.90 3.09 -0.42
N LEU A 220 -4.30 1.93 -0.95
CA LEU A 220 -4.55 0.71 -0.16
C LEU A 220 -3.27 0.21 0.53
N ALA A 221 -2.14 0.26 -0.17
CA ALA A 221 -0.86 -0.14 0.39
C ALA A 221 -0.44 0.76 1.55
N SER A 222 -0.68 2.07 1.46
CA SER A 222 -0.34 3.02 2.51
C SER A 222 -1.29 2.98 3.70
N ASN A 223 -2.60 2.77 3.46
CA ASN A 223 -3.63 2.93 4.49
C ASN A 223 -4.16 1.61 5.07
N CYS A 224 -3.96 0.46 4.40
CA CYS A 224 -4.57 -0.81 4.77
C CYS A 224 -3.55 -1.94 4.96
N SER A 225 -2.39 -1.91 4.27
CA SER A 225 -1.49 -3.06 4.19
C SER A 225 -0.80 -3.44 5.50
N GLN A 226 -0.76 -2.55 6.49
CA GLN A 226 -0.22 -2.86 7.81
C GLN A 226 -1.03 -3.96 8.52
N CYS A 227 -2.33 -4.05 8.24
CA CYS A 227 -3.22 -5.06 8.82
C CYS A 227 -3.70 -6.08 7.78
N HIS A 228 -4.03 -5.62 6.55
CA HIS A 228 -4.55 -6.46 5.47
C HIS A 228 -3.41 -7.02 4.61
N ARG A 229 -2.84 -8.12 5.06
CA ARG A 229 -1.76 -8.88 4.42
C ARG A 229 -1.72 -10.31 4.96
N PRO A 230 -1.01 -11.24 4.30
CA PRO A 230 -0.74 -12.56 4.86
C PRO A 230 -0.07 -12.47 6.24
N GLY A 231 -0.66 -13.12 7.25
CA GLY A 231 -0.18 -13.05 8.64
C GLY A 231 -0.47 -11.74 9.37
N GLY A 232 -1.25 -10.83 8.79
CA GLY A 232 -1.67 -9.58 9.43
C GLY A 232 -2.83 -9.77 10.41
N GLU A 233 -3.10 -8.75 11.21
CA GLU A 233 -4.10 -8.77 12.31
C GLU A 233 -5.56 -8.69 11.82
N ALA A 234 -5.79 -8.31 10.55
CA ALA A 234 -7.14 -8.15 10.02
C ALA A 234 -7.85 -9.49 9.81
N LEU A 235 -9.16 -9.54 10.08
CA LEU A 235 -9.99 -10.72 9.85
C LEU A 235 -10.21 -11.04 8.36
N GLY A 236 -10.15 -10.05 7.49
CA GLY A 236 -10.36 -10.22 6.04
C GLY A 236 -9.15 -10.89 5.37
N ARG A 237 -9.42 -11.85 4.47
CA ARG A 237 -8.38 -12.57 3.73
C ARG A 237 -8.06 -11.89 2.39
N TRP A 238 -7.63 -10.65 2.42
CA TRP A 238 -7.18 -9.95 1.24
C TRP A 238 -5.85 -9.25 1.51
N ASP A 239 -5.10 -8.99 0.45
CA ASP A 239 -3.74 -8.46 0.52
C ASP A 239 -3.68 -7.06 -0.10
N ALA A 240 -3.45 -6.06 0.74
CA ALA A 240 -3.34 -4.66 0.35
C ALA A 240 -1.94 -4.22 -0.05
N ARG A 241 -0.93 -5.10 0.00
CA ARG A 241 0.45 -4.73 -0.33
C ARG A 241 0.56 -4.24 -1.76
N TYR A 242 1.46 -3.27 -1.98
CA TYR A 242 1.65 -2.65 -3.29
C TYR A 242 2.10 -3.65 -4.36
N GLU A 243 2.98 -4.57 -3.99
CA GLU A 243 3.53 -5.61 -4.86
C GLU A 243 2.57 -6.73 -5.23
N THR A 244 1.43 -6.85 -4.55
CA THR A 244 0.44 -7.89 -4.84
C THR A 244 -0.47 -7.42 -5.97
N PRO A 245 -0.51 -8.09 -7.13
CA PRO A 245 -1.44 -7.76 -8.21
C PRO A 245 -2.90 -7.73 -7.74
N VAL A 246 -3.74 -6.90 -8.36
CA VAL A 246 -5.16 -6.77 -7.97
C VAL A 246 -5.87 -8.11 -8.00
N LEU A 247 -5.67 -8.89 -9.06
CA LEU A 247 -6.31 -10.21 -9.22
C LEU A 247 -5.87 -11.24 -8.16
N GLU A 248 -4.64 -11.10 -7.61
CA GLU A 248 -4.13 -11.98 -6.55
C GLU A 248 -4.49 -11.48 -5.15
N SER A 249 -4.91 -10.24 -5.02
CA SER A 249 -5.16 -9.60 -3.73
C SER A 249 -6.34 -10.20 -2.96
N GLY A 250 -7.23 -10.93 -3.65
CA GLY A 250 -8.49 -11.41 -3.08
C GLY A 250 -9.52 -10.30 -2.83
N LEU A 251 -9.30 -9.12 -3.42
CA LEU A 251 -10.10 -7.92 -3.19
C LEU A 251 -11.41 -7.92 -4.00
N ILE A 252 -11.31 -8.18 -5.32
CA ILE A 252 -12.46 -8.17 -6.22
C ILE A 252 -13.30 -9.43 -5.97
N ASN A 253 -14.59 -9.26 -5.70
CA ASN A 253 -15.54 -10.29 -5.29
C ASN A 253 -15.08 -11.12 -4.08
N GLY A 254 -14.11 -10.63 -3.32
CA GLY A 254 -13.57 -11.27 -2.13
C GLY A 254 -14.63 -11.45 -1.05
N HIS A 255 -14.52 -12.56 -0.30
CA HIS A 255 -15.45 -12.91 0.75
C HIS A 255 -15.36 -11.95 1.94
N VAL A 256 -16.52 -11.53 2.45
CA VAL A 256 -16.65 -10.71 3.67
C VAL A 256 -16.87 -11.62 4.88
N VAL A 257 -15.97 -11.56 5.87
CA VAL A 257 -16.03 -12.42 7.07
C VAL A 257 -17.23 -12.09 7.95
N ARG A 258 -17.60 -10.81 8.05
CA ARG A 258 -18.75 -10.32 8.85
C ARG A 258 -19.69 -9.53 7.97
N HIS A 259 -20.57 -10.22 7.27
CA HIS A 259 -21.54 -9.62 6.32
C HIS A 259 -22.85 -9.18 6.96
N GLU A 260 -23.07 -9.39 8.27
CA GLU A 260 -24.24 -8.92 9.04
C GLU A 260 -25.59 -9.26 8.39
N GLY A 261 -25.72 -10.47 7.88
CA GLY A 261 -26.95 -10.92 7.20
C GLY A 261 -27.06 -10.56 5.72
N GLN A 262 -26.11 -9.79 5.17
CA GLN A 262 -26.08 -9.43 3.74
C GLN A 262 -25.14 -10.38 3.00
N ALA A 263 -25.62 -11.56 2.67
CA ALA A 263 -24.83 -12.66 2.09
C ALA A 263 -24.24 -12.34 0.70
N ASP A 264 -24.80 -11.36 0.00
CA ASP A 264 -24.36 -10.91 -1.32
C ASP A 264 -23.29 -9.80 -1.28
N ARG A 265 -22.91 -9.32 -0.10
CA ARG A 265 -21.76 -8.42 0.04
C ARG A 265 -20.45 -9.11 -0.27
N ARG A 266 -19.56 -8.38 -0.91
CA ARG A 266 -18.17 -8.76 -1.17
C ARG A 266 -17.23 -7.65 -0.75
N LEU A 267 -15.95 -7.90 -0.71
CA LEU A 267 -14.96 -6.86 -0.41
C LEU A 267 -15.08 -5.71 -1.40
N ILE A 268 -15.05 -6.01 -2.69
CA ILE A 268 -15.41 -5.08 -3.79
C ILE A 268 -16.29 -5.82 -4.80
N VAL A 269 -17.38 -5.19 -5.20
CA VAL A 269 -18.26 -5.62 -6.30
C VAL A 269 -18.14 -4.57 -7.40
N PRO A 270 -17.62 -4.92 -8.60
CA PRO A 270 -17.58 -3.99 -9.73
C PRO A 270 -18.93 -3.33 -9.99
N ASP A 271 -18.93 -2.03 -10.26
CA ASP A 271 -20.12 -1.20 -10.50
C ASP A 271 -21.16 -1.19 -9.37
N ASN A 272 -20.79 -1.60 -8.15
CA ASN A 272 -21.75 -1.63 -7.05
C ASN A 272 -21.15 -1.19 -5.72
N LEU A 273 -21.30 0.09 -5.40
CA LEU A 273 -20.80 0.67 -4.15
C LEU A 273 -21.53 0.13 -2.92
N GLU A 274 -22.82 -0.14 -3.03
CA GLU A 274 -23.66 -0.58 -1.90
C GLU A 274 -23.23 -1.98 -1.40
N LYS A 275 -22.85 -2.87 -2.33
CA LYS A 275 -22.39 -4.23 -2.02
C LYS A 275 -20.89 -4.32 -1.76
N SER A 276 -20.14 -3.24 -1.96
CA SER A 276 -18.69 -3.17 -1.77
C SER A 276 -18.34 -2.82 -0.32
N GLU A 277 -18.03 -3.83 0.49
CA GLU A 277 -17.80 -3.69 1.95
C GLU A 277 -16.67 -2.70 2.27
N ILE A 278 -15.58 -2.70 1.51
CA ILE A 278 -14.46 -1.77 1.76
C ILE A 278 -14.92 -0.34 1.58
N TYR A 279 -15.66 -0.04 0.49
CA TYR A 279 -16.20 1.30 0.28
C TYR A 279 -17.14 1.71 1.41
N GLN A 280 -18.05 0.81 1.82
CA GLN A 280 -18.97 1.06 2.91
C GLN A 280 -18.25 1.33 4.24
N ARG A 281 -17.10 0.69 4.48
CA ARG A 281 -16.33 0.88 5.71
C ARG A 281 -15.50 2.15 5.73
N ILE A 282 -14.89 2.51 4.62
CA ILE A 282 -14.06 3.74 4.57
C ILE A 282 -14.91 5.01 4.53
N SER A 283 -16.18 4.91 4.08
CA SER A 283 -17.16 6.01 4.06
C SER A 283 -18.06 6.06 5.29
N ASN A 284 -17.82 5.24 6.31
CA ASN A 284 -18.62 5.12 7.52
C ASN A 284 -17.99 5.87 8.70
N GLU A 285 -18.76 6.72 9.36
CA GLU A 285 -18.31 7.43 10.57
C GLU A 285 -18.52 6.63 11.89
N GLY A 286 -19.21 5.51 11.81
CA GLY A 286 -19.56 4.69 12.98
C GLY A 286 -18.50 3.67 13.37
N SER A 287 -18.89 2.74 14.26
CA SER A 287 -18.00 1.69 14.81
C SER A 287 -17.46 0.69 13.78
N ARG A 288 -18.01 0.68 12.57
CA ARG A 288 -17.55 -0.19 11.46
C ARG A 288 -16.49 0.48 10.59
N ARG A 289 -16.10 1.70 10.91
CA ARG A 289 -15.14 2.46 10.12
C ARG A 289 -13.80 1.73 9.95
N MET A 290 -13.19 1.92 8.77
CA MET A 290 -11.81 1.55 8.49
C MET A 290 -11.02 2.77 8.00
N PRO A 291 -9.77 2.93 8.45
CA PRO A 291 -9.08 2.16 9.49
C PRO A 291 -9.71 2.37 10.89
N PRO A 292 -9.65 1.37 11.78
CA PRO A 292 -10.27 1.46 13.11
C PRO A 292 -9.46 2.31 14.09
N VAL A 293 -8.20 2.60 13.75
CA VAL A 293 -7.23 3.37 14.55
C VAL A 293 -6.41 4.28 13.66
N GLY A 294 -5.82 5.32 14.23
CA GLY A 294 -4.89 6.23 13.57
C GLY A 294 -5.52 7.42 12.83
N SER A 295 -6.85 7.48 12.74
CA SER A 295 -7.59 8.63 12.23
C SER A 295 -9.00 8.68 12.81
N HIS A 296 -9.63 9.87 12.83
CA HIS A 296 -11.00 10.11 13.31
C HIS A 296 -11.90 10.68 12.22
N LEU A 297 -11.33 11.36 11.23
CA LEU A 297 -12.07 11.91 10.10
C LEU A 297 -12.07 10.94 8.91
N LEU A 298 -13.08 11.04 8.08
CA LEU A 298 -13.12 10.38 6.79
C LEU A 298 -12.04 10.98 5.87
N ASP A 299 -11.53 10.15 4.97
CA ASP A 299 -10.61 10.57 3.92
C ASP A 299 -11.40 10.77 2.61
N PRO A 300 -11.76 12.02 2.25
CA PRO A 300 -12.58 12.27 1.08
C PRO A 300 -11.87 11.89 -0.23
N GLU A 301 -10.54 12.05 -0.30
CA GLU A 301 -9.75 11.69 -1.47
C GLU A 301 -9.68 10.16 -1.65
N GLY A 302 -9.41 9.43 -0.58
CA GLY A 302 -9.39 7.96 -0.61
C GLY A 302 -10.76 7.36 -0.93
N ILE A 303 -11.84 7.94 -0.39
CA ILE A 303 -13.22 7.54 -0.70
C ILE A 303 -13.53 7.77 -2.19
N ASP A 304 -13.18 8.93 -2.75
CA ASP A 304 -13.38 9.23 -4.17
C ASP A 304 -12.57 8.31 -5.08
N LEU A 305 -11.31 8.04 -4.74
CA LEU A 305 -10.48 7.10 -5.48
C LEU A 305 -11.12 5.71 -5.58
N LEU A 306 -11.55 5.14 -4.45
CA LEU A 306 -12.19 3.83 -4.45
C LEU A 306 -13.53 3.84 -5.17
N LYS A 307 -14.34 4.90 -4.98
CA LYS A 307 -15.60 5.08 -5.69
C LYS A 307 -15.39 5.01 -7.20
N ARG A 308 -14.52 5.86 -7.72
CA ARG A 308 -14.24 5.93 -9.16
C ARG A 308 -13.66 4.62 -9.69
N TRP A 309 -12.76 4.00 -8.96
CA TRP A 309 -12.20 2.71 -9.39
C TRP A 309 -13.28 1.63 -9.52
N ILE A 310 -14.19 1.54 -8.53
CA ILE A 310 -15.29 0.57 -8.54
C ILE A 310 -16.28 0.84 -9.68
N THR A 311 -16.57 2.11 -9.99
CA THR A 311 -17.64 2.49 -10.95
C THR A 311 -17.13 2.82 -12.35
N GLU A 312 -15.84 3.17 -12.52
CA GLU A 312 -15.31 3.60 -13.79
C GLU A 312 -14.28 2.60 -14.37
N THR A 313 -13.44 1.98 -13.51
CA THR A 313 -12.37 1.08 -13.96
C THR A 313 -12.80 -0.37 -14.01
N LEU A 314 -13.40 -0.88 -12.94
CA LEU A 314 -13.75 -2.30 -12.79
C LEU A 314 -14.92 -2.80 -13.65
N PRO A 315 -15.92 -1.99 -14.06
CA PRO A 315 -16.98 -2.49 -14.91
C PRO A 315 -16.45 -2.97 -16.26
N HIS A 316 -17.08 -4.03 -16.79
CA HIS A 316 -16.75 -4.54 -18.12
C HIS A 316 -16.96 -3.47 -19.19
N LYS A 317 -16.04 -3.40 -20.16
CA LYS A 317 -15.99 -2.46 -21.27
C LYS A 317 -15.76 -3.20 -22.59
N THR A 318 -16.14 -2.61 -23.69
CA THR A 318 -15.60 -3.03 -24.98
C THR A 318 -14.11 -2.69 -25.07
N PHE A 319 -13.36 -3.36 -25.96
CA PHE A 319 -11.93 -3.08 -26.09
C PHE A 319 -11.63 -1.61 -26.42
N ALA A 320 -12.44 -0.98 -27.27
CA ALA A 320 -12.29 0.45 -27.59
C ALA A 320 -12.55 1.37 -26.38
N GLU A 321 -13.56 1.07 -25.57
CA GLU A 321 -13.82 1.83 -24.33
C GLU A 321 -12.71 1.62 -23.30
N TRP A 322 -12.13 0.42 -23.23
CA TRP A 322 -11.00 0.10 -22.39
C TRP A 322 -9.75 0.90 -22.82
N GLN A 323 -9.41 0.92 -24.12
CA GLN A 323 -8.33 1.77 -24.64
C GLN A 323 -8.56 3.25 -24.30
N GLN A 324 -9.78 3.74 -24.47
CA GLN A 324 -10.13 5.13 -24.16
C GLN A 324 -10.04 5.43 -22.66
N HIS A 325 -10.34 4.47 -21.80
CA HIS A 325 -10.24 4.61 -20.35
C HIS A 325 -8.81 4.92 -19.90
N PHE A 326 -7.79 4.31 -20.54
CA PHE A 326 -6.40 4.52 -20.21
C PHE A 326 -5.74 5.69 -20.98
N SER A 327 -6.48 6.40 -21.83
CA SER A 327 -5.96 7.48 -22.68
C SER A 327 -5.38 8.69 -21.91
N SER A 328 -5.66 8.82 -20.62
CA SER A 328 -5.04 9.84 -19.77
C SER A 328 -3.61 9.49 -19.35
N ALA A 329 -3.26 8.21 -19.32
CA ALA A 329 -1.94 7.73 -18.92
C ALA A 329 -1.03 7.47 -20.14
N VAL A 330 -1.59 6.91 -21.23
CA VAL A 330 -0.86 6.55 -22.45
C VAL A 330 -1.71 6.87 -23.68
N SER A 331 -1.09 7.04 -24.85
CA SER A 331 -1.86 7.26 -26.08
C SER A 331 -2.61 5.98 -26.49
N VAL A 332 -3.77 6.13 -27.16
CA VAL A 332 -4.55 4.99 -27.67
C VAL A 332 -3.73 4.14 -28.66
N GLN A 333 -2.78 4.75 -29.38
CA GLN A 333 -1.87 4.04 -30.29
C GLN A 333 -0.90 3.11 -29.56
N GLU A 334 -0.49 3.42 -28.34
CA GLU A 334 0.35 2.54 -27.52
C GLU A 334 -0.43 1.34 -26.98
N LEU A 335 -1.77 1.43 -26.96
CA LEU A 335 -2.68 0.35 -26.53
C LEU A 335 -3.14 -0.54 -27.71
N GLU A 336 -2.33 -0.65 -28.78
CA GLU A 336 -2.58 -1.62 -29.86
C GLU A 336 -2.67 -3.05 -29.30
N PRO A 337 -3.55 -3.94 -29.82
CA PRO A 337 -3.82 -5.26 -29.28
C PRO A 337 -2.58 -6.12 -29.01
N THR A 338 -1.58 -6.02 -29.89
CA THR A 338 -0.34 -6.82 -29.82
C THR A 338 0.81 -6.12 -29.09
N GLY A 339 0.61 -4.86 -28.66
CA GLY A 339 1.57 -4.10 -27.85
C GLY A 339 1.62 -4.63 -26.40
N ASP A 340 2.73 -4.39 -25.74
CA ASP A 340 2.95 -4.61 -24.31
C ASP A 340 3.42 -3.26 -23.75
N THR A 341 2.45 -2.47 -23.27
CA THR A 341 2.67 -1.04 -22.99
C THR A 341 3.50 -0.81 -21.73
N ASP A 342 3.35 -1.65 -20.70
CA ASP A 342 4.08 -1.54 -19.44
C ASP A 342 5.23 -2.55 -19.30
N HIS A 343 5.44 -3.38 -20.33
CA HIS A 343 6.55 -4.36 -20.42
C HIS A 343 6.52 -5.43 -19.32
N ASP A 344 5.33 -5.89 -18.94
CA ASP A 344 5.16 -6.95 -17.94
C ASP A 344 5.16 -8.37 -18.55
N GLY A 345 5.10 -8.46 -19.89
CA GLY A 345 5.10 -9.70 -20.67
C GLY A 345 3.71 -10.11 -21.19
N TRP A 346 2.66 -9.37 -20.86
CA TRP A 346 1.32 -9.54 -21.44
C TRP A 346 1.05 -8.47 -22.48
N ASN A 347 0.45 -8.84 -23.61
CA ASN A 347 0.03 -7.82 -24.59
C ASN A 347 -1.31 -7.20 -24.18
N ASN A 348 -1.58 -6.00 -24.68
CA ASN A 348 -2.75 -5.21 -24.30
C ASN A 348 -4.10 -5.95 -24.50
N LEU A 349 -4.21 -6.79 -25.52
CA LEU A 349 -5.41 -7.61 -25.73
C LEU A 349 -5.57 -8.67 -24.63
N SER A 350 -4.47 -9.30 -24.25
CA SER A 350 -4.46 -10.26 -23.14
C SER A 350 -4.84 -9.57 -21.84
N GLU A 351 -4.31 -8.39 -21.58
CA GLU A 351 -4.61 -7.60 -20.39
C GLU A 351 -6.08 -7.16 -20.34
N TYR A 352 -6.63 -6.72 -21.47
CA TYR A 352 -8.06 -6.44 -21.59
C TYR A 352 -8.92 -7.64 -21.14
N HIS A 353 -8.61 -8.84 -21.63
CA HIS A 353 -9.33 -10.05 -21.26
C HIS A 353 -9.06 -10.49 -19.81
N LEU A 354 -7.84 -10.27 -19.33
CA LEU A 354 -7.46 -10.59 -17.94
C LEU A 354 -8.00 -9.57 -16.92
N GLY A 355 -8.38 -8.38 -17.37
CA GLY A 355 -8.83 -7.28 -16.51
C GLY A 355 -7.68 -6.64 -15.74
N THR A 356 -6.45 -6.69 -16.27
CA THR A 356 -5.28 -6.00 -15.73
C THR A 356 -5.11 -4.61 -16.30
N ASP A 357 -4.25 -3.81 -15.71
CA ASP A 357 -3.98 -2.43 -16.09
C ASP A 357 -2.76 -2.36 -17.01
N PRO A 358 -2.91 -2.02 -18.31
CA PRO A 358 -1.84 -2.04 -19.31
C PRO A 358 -0.78 -0.95 -19.11
N THR A 359 -0.92 -0.14 -18.10
CA THR A 359 0.01 0.95 -17.76
C THR A 359 0.73 0.71 -16.44
N PHE A 360 0.52 -0.47 -15.84
CA PHE A 360 1.01 -0.77 -14.52
C PHE A 360 1.55 -2.20 -14.38
N ALA A 361 2.80 -2.43 -14.72
CA ALA A 361 3.49 -3.73 -14.77
C ALA A 361 3.42 -4.60 -13.48
N LEU A 362 3.01 -4.05 -12.35
CA LEU A 362 2.75 -4.84 -11.16
C LEU A 362 1.32 -5.40 -11.11
N ASP A 363 0.39 -4.91 -11.92
CA ASP A 363 -0.97 -5.42 -12.04
C ASP A 363 -1.07 -6.41 -13.19
N ARG A 364 -0.46 -7.57 -13.01
CA ARG A 364 -0.35 -8.63 -14.02
C ARG A 364 -0.95 -9.93 -13.56
N TRP A 365 -1.38 -10.75 -14.49
CA TRP A 365 -1.79 -12.11 -14.22
C TRP A 365 -0.59 -13.04 -14.04
N ARG A 366 -0.62 -13.83 -12.98
CA ARG A 366 0.39 -14.89 -12.76
C ARG A 366 -0.18 -16.04 -11.94
N LEU A 367 0.37 -17.21 -12.17
CA LEU A 367 0.16 -18.38 -11.32
C LEU A 367 1.09 -18.25 -10.10
N ARG A 368 0.54 -18.36 -8.90
CA ARG A 368 1.33 -18.29 -7.66
C ARG A 368 1.27 -19.62 -6.91
N LEU A 369 2.44 -20.18 -6.61
CA LEU A 369 2.61 -21.38 -5.82
C LEU A 369 2.90 -21.03 -4.36
N ASP A 370 2.11 -21.52 -3.43
CA ASP A 370 2.41 -21.52 -1.99
C ASP A 370 2.82 -22.93 -1.56
N VAL A 371 4.12 -23.15 -1.48
CA VAL A 371 4.70 -24.45 -1.13
C VAL A 371 4.31 -24.86 0.30
N SER A 372 4.19 -23.91 1.21
CA SER A 372 3.86 -24.19 2.62
C SER A 372 2.44 -24.71 2.81
N ARG A 373 1.53 -24.31 1.90
CA ARG A 373 0.12 -24.73 1.90
C ARG A 373 -0.21 -25.77 0.86
N GLU A 374 0.77 -26.14 0.05
CA GLU A 374 0.56 -27.05 -1.09
C GLU A 374 -0.55 -26.55 -2.04
N THR A 375 -0.59 -25.24 -2.26
CA THR A 375 -1.70 -24.59 -2.94
C THR A 375 -1.21 -23.75 -4.11
N LEU A 376 -1.88 -23.90 -5.26
CA LEU A 376 -1.78 -23.02 -6.40
C LEU A 376 -2.88 -21.96 -6.31
N PHE A 377 -2.49 -20.70 -6.40
CA PHE A 377 -3.40 -19.55 -6.50
C PHE A 377 -3.48 -19.13 -7.94
N ILE A 378 -4.69 -19.14 -8.48
CA ILE A 378 -4.97 -18.95 -9.92
C ILE A 378 -5.99 -17.80 -10.02
N PRO A 379 -5.58 -16.60 -10.46
CA PRO A 379 -6.54 -15.54 -10.78
C PRO A 379 -7.42 -16.00 -11.96
N ASN A 380 -8.73 -15.94 -11.78
CA ASN A 380 -9.70 -16.45 -12.74
C ASN A 380 -10.68 -15.35 -13.18
N PRO A 381 -10.30 -14.50 -14.15
CA PRO A 381 -11.18 -13.53 -14.74
C PRO A 381 -12.37 -14.21 -15.46
N PRO A 382 -13.51 -13.53 -15.60
CA PRO A 382 -14.67 -14.11 -16.29
C PRO A 382 -14.42 -14.27 -17.79
N GLY A 383 -15.05 -15.27 -18.39
CA GLY A 383 -15.00 -15.49 -19.84
C GLY A 383 -13.70 -16.09 -20.37
N ILE A 384 -12.81 -16.56 -19.50
CA ILE A 384 -11.53 -17.17 -19.85
C ILE A 384 -11.55 -18.66 -19.50
N GLU A 385 -11.08 -19.49 -20.43
CA GLU A 385 -10.78 -20.90 -20.14
C GLU A 385 -9.33 -21.03 -19.66
N LEU A 386 -9.15 -21.62 -18.49
CA LEU A 386 -7.85 -21.92 -17.92
C LEU A 386 -7.63 -23.43 -17.88
N ARG A 387 -6.51 -23.88 -18.46
CA ARG A 387 -6.03 -25.29 -18.33
C ARG A 387 -4.83 -25.30 -17.42
N LEU A 388 -4.96 -26.00 -16.29
CA LEU A 388 -3.84 -26.26 -15.41
C LEU A 388 -3.17 -27.55 -15.82
N GLU A 389 -1.85 -27.51 -15.98
CA GLU A 389 -1.05 -28.65 -16.42
C GLU A 389 0.18 -28.82 -15.52
N SER A 390 0.65 -30.05 -15.38
CA SER A 390 1.88 -30.35 -14.64
C SER A 390 2.85 -31.20 -15.46
N SER A 391 4.14 -31.14 -15.11
CA SER A 391 5.19 -31.99 -15.65
C SER A 391 6.29 -32.24 -14.63
N LEU A 392 6.98 -33.37 -14.74
CA LEU A 392 8.18 -33.69 -13.96
C LEU A 392 9.47 -33.11 -14.57
N LEU A 393 9.41 -32.60 -15.79
CA LEU A 393 10.55 -32.10 -16.54
C LEU A 393 10.28 -30.68 -17.06
N LEU A 394 11.36 -29.91 -17.27
CA LEU A 394 11.33 -28.62 -17.99
C LEU A 394 12.04 -28.75 -19.33
N GLY A 395 11.47 -28.16 -20.38
CA GLY A 395 12.09 -28.06 -21.71
C GLY A 395 11.05 -27.94 -22.83
N ASN A 396 11.53 -27.66 -24.06
CA ASN A 396 10.66 -27.41 -25.21
C ASN A 396 9.96 -28.66 -25.81
N ALA A 397 10.32 -29.86 -25.36
CA ALA A 397 9.76 -31.13 -25.85
C ALA A 397 9.12 -31.95 -24.73
N VAL A 398 8.68 -31.28 -23.67
CA VAL A 398 8.10 -31.96 -22.50
C VAL A 398 6.62 -32.13 -22.68
N GLU A 399 6.12 -33.34 -22.44
CA GLU A 399 4.68 -33.62 -22.34
C GLU A 399 4.16 -33.02 -21.03
N TRP A 400 3.11 -32.23 -21.12
CA TRP A 400 2.39 -31.66 -20.00
C TRP A 400 1.09 -32.41 -19.80
N GLU A 401 0.87 -32.89 -18.61
CA GLU A 401 -0.34 -33.61 -18.26
C GLU A 401 -1.38 -32.62 -17.70
N PRO A 402 -2.61 -32.65 -18.24
CA PRO A 402 -3.68 -31.82 -17.70
C PRO A 402 -4.05 -32.32 -16.29
N ILE A 403 -4.15 -31.37 -15.34
CA ILE A 403 -4.62 -31.66 -13.98
C ILE A 403 -6.10 -31.36 -13.89
N GLU A 404 -6.50 -30.18 -14.38
CA GLU A 404 -7.86 -29.69 -14.24
C GLU A 404 -8.15 -28.64 -15.32
N ILE A 405 -9.38 -28.62 -15.82
CA ILE A 405 -9.92 -27.56 -16.65
C ILE A 405 -10.81 -26.71 -15.75
N LEU A 406 -10.41 -25.47 -15.55
CA LEU A 406 -11.16 -24.51 -14.76
C LEU A 406 -12.07 -23.73 -15.71
N GLU A 407 -13.29 -24.21 -15.90
CA GLU A 407 -14.32 -23.48 -16.64
C GLU A 407 -15.01 -22.47 -15.72
N THR A 408 -15.08 -21.22 -16.15
CA THR A 408 -15.85 -20.20 -15.47
C THR A 408 -17.29 -20.26 -15.91
N THR A 409 -18.07 -21.14 -15.29
CA THR A 409 -19.44 -21.44 -15.73
C THR A 409 -20.50 -20.43 -15.29
N GLU A 410 -20.18 -19.48 -14.43
CA GLU A 410 -21.12 -18.41 -14.07
C GLU A 410 -20.44 -17.05 -13.91
N PRO A 411 -20.86 -16.04 -14.70
CA PRO A 411 -20.46 -14.66 -14.48
C PRO A 411 -21.24 -14.11 -13.27
N VAL A 412 -20.83 -14.44 -12.06
CA VAL A 412 -21.33 -13.72 -10.90
C VAL A 412 -20.61 -12.36 -10.87
N LEU A 413 -21.26 -11.36 -11.46
CA LEU A 413 -20.88 -9.95 -11.38
C LEU A 413 -19.42 -9.63 -11.79
N GLY A 414 -19.00 -10.09 -12.96
CA GLY A 414 -17.83 -9.53 -13.64
C GLY A 414 -16.46 -10.13 -13.29
N TYR A 415 -16.22 -10.69 -12.12
CA TYR A 415 -14.94 -11.35 -11.80
C TYR A 415 -15.17 -12.51 -10.83
N LYS A 416 -14.62 -13.69 -11.13
CA LYS A 416 -14.39 -14.69 -10.10
C LYS A 416 -13.10 -14.33 -9.35
N GLY A 417 -13.10 -14.51 -8.05
CA GLY A 417 -11.94 -14.28 -7.21
C GLY A 417 -10.81 -15.28 -7.49
N LEU A 418 -9.82 -15.22 -6.61
CA LEU A 418 -8.69 -16.14 -6.61
C LEU A 418 -9.16 -17.57 -6.36
N LEU A 419 -8.86 -18.50 -7.27
CA LEU A 419 -9.08 -19.94 -7.07
C LEU A 419 -7.90 -20.52 -6.32
N GLU A 420 -8.20 -21.40 -5.37
CA GLU A 420 -7.21 -22.21 -4.67
C GLU A 420 -7.35 -23.65 -5.17
N SER A 421 -6.29 -24.20 -5.79
CA SER A 421 -6.23 -25.61 -6.21
C SER A 421 -5.16 -26.33 -5.41
N LYS A 422 -5.47 -27.53 -4.93
CA LYS A 422 -4.52 -28.46 -4.32
C LYS A 422 -4.39 -29.69 -5.21
N PRO A 423 -3.49 -29.65 -6.20
CA PRO A 423 -3.32 -30.77 -7.10
C PRO A 423 -2.94 -32.06 -6.36
N GLU A 424 -3.53 -33.21 -6.76
CA GLU A 424 -3.12 -34.50 -6.24
C GLU A 424 -1.64 -34.75 -6.50
N GLY A 425 -0.93 -35.34 -5.53
CA GLY A 425 0.50 -35.63 -5.65
C GLY A 425 1.41 -34.41 -5.61
N PHE A 426 0.97 -33.30 -5.04
CA PHE A 426 1.77 -32.08 -4.91
C PHE A 426 3.15 -32.30 -4.27
N ASN A 427 3.28 -33.27 -3.37
CA ASN A 427 4.50 -33.63 -2.65
C ASN A 427 5.27 -34.82 -3.25
N GLU A 428 4.82 -35.40 -4.36
CA GLU A 428 5.44 -36.58 -4.99
C GLU A 428 6.56 -36.15 -5.97
N GLY A 429 7.67 -35.64 -5.44
CA GLY A 429 8.83 -35.23 -6.24
C GLY A 429 8.74 -33.76 -6.72
N SER A 430 9.71 -33.36 -7.55
CA SER A 430 9.71 -32.01 -8.15
C SER A 430 8.73 -31.98 -9.33
N LYS A 431 7.63 -31.26 -9.18
CA LYS A 431 6.66 -31.00 -10.26
C LYS A 431 6.71 -29.55 -10.69
N PHE A 432 6.54 -29.32 -11.99
CA PHE A 432 6.37 -28.00 -12.58
C PHE A 432 4.92 -27.81 -12.96
N TYR A 433 4.40 -26.62 -12.79
CA TYR A 433 3.01 -26.27 -13.08
C TYR A 433 2.97 -25.12 -14.07
N ARG A 434 2.05 -25.18 -15.01
CA ARG A 434 1.71 -24.05 -15.88
C ARG A 434 0.20 -23.95 -16.01
N ALA A 435 -0.26 -22.73 -16.33
CA ALA A 435 -1.61 -22.51 -16.79
C ALA A 435 -1.57 -22.08 -18.25
N THR A 436 -2.39 -22.71 -19.07
CA THR A 436 -2.64 -22.27 -20.45
C THR A 436 -3.93 -21.49 -20.47
N ILE A 437 -3.90 -20.27 -20.98
CA ILE A 437 -5.04 -19.37 -21.06
C ILE A 437 -5.56 -19.37 -22.48
N ILE A 438 -6.87 -19.59 -22.63
CA ILE A 438 -7.57 -19.52 -23.92
C ILE A 438 -8.45 -18.28 -23.89
N PHE A 439 -8.10 -17.28 -24.65
CA PHE A 439 -8.85 -16.02 -24.76
C PHE A 439 -10.03 -16.20 -25.71
N PRO A 440 -11.19 -15.57 -25.44
CA PRO A 440 -12.28 -15.46 -26.40
C PRO A 440 -11.85 -14.60 -27.60
N GLU A 441 -12.51 -14.79 -28.72
CA GLU A 441 -12.35 -13.87 -29.87
C GLU A 441 -12.93 -12.49 -29.51
N LEU A 442 -12.32 -11.45 -30.07
CA LEU A 442 -12.87 -10.09 -29.93
C LEU A 442 -14.20 -10.01 -30.70
N GLU A 443 -15.25 -9.58 -30.01
CA GLU A 443 -16.52 -9.20 -30.63
C GLU A 443 -16.45 -7.85 -31.36
#